data_9f1bfa0b988560cced7c785f08b22986
#
_entry.id   9f1bfa0b988560cced7c785f08b22986
#
_cell.length_a   1.000
_cell.length_b   1.000
_cell.length_c   1.000
_cell.angle_alpha   90.00
_cell.angle_beta   90.00
_cell.angle_gamma   90.00
#
_symmetry.space_group_name_H-M   'P 1'
#
loop_
_entity.id
_entity.type
_entity.pdbx_description
1 polymer ?
#
loop_
_entity_poly.entity_id
_entity_poly.type
_entity_poly.pdbx_seq_one_letter_code
_entity_poly.pdbx_strand_id
1 'polypeptide(L)'
;MPTYILLSTLTDEGARTLKENPKRLQEVNKEIERFGAKVTAQYAVLGPYDFVSIVECPDNETIARVAVELSSRGSVRLLTLPAMPVANFVRNLKS
;
A
#
# COMPACT_ATOMS: atom_id res chain seq x y z
N MET A 1 8.22 12.07 -6.31
CA MET A 1 8.01 11.57 -4.94
C MET A 1 8.54 10.15 -4.82
N PRO A 2 9.07 9.77 -3.66
CA PRO A 2 9.46 8.39 -3.43
C PRO A 2 8.33 7.40 -3.69
N THR A 3 8.71 6.18 -4.06
CA THR A 3 7.79 5.10 -4.35
C THR A 3 7.85 4.06 -3.24
N TYR A 4 6.69 3.56 -2.86
CA TYR A 4 6.57 2.48 -1.89
C TYR A 4 5.68 1.38 -2.45
N ILE A 5 5.98 0.15 -2.07
CA ILE A 5 5.13 -0.99 -2.40
C ILE A 5 4.51 -1.47 -1.10
N LEU A 6 3.18 -1.49 -1.05
CA LEU A 6 2.42 -2.03 0.07
C LEU A 6 1.94 -3.42 -0.30
N LEU A 7 2.34 -4.40 0.50
CA LEU A 7 1.85 -5.76 0.38
C LEU A 7 0.84 -5.96 1.50
N SER A 8 -0.41 -6.20 1.14
CA SER A 8 -1.51 -6.25 2.09
C SER A 8 -2.04 -7.66 2.25
N THR A 9 -2.29 -8.05 3.48
CA THR A 9 -2.94 -9.32 3.80
C THR A 9 -4.24 -9.00 4.54
N LEU A 10 -5.36 -9.52 4.05
CA LEU A 10 -6.64 -9.35 4.72
C LEU A 10 -6.71 -10.25 5.94
N THR A 11 -7.26 -9.70 7.02
CA THR A 11 -7.70 -10.53 8.16
C THR A 11 -9.05 -11.16 7.79
N ASP A 12 -9.53 -12.08 8.64
CA ASP A 12 -10.85 -12.65 8.43
C ASP A 12 -11.94 -11.58 8.40
N GLU A 13 -11.84 -10.61 9.30
CA GLU A 13 -12.75 -9.47 9.34
C GLU A 13 -12.67 -8.65 8.06
N GLY A 14 -11.45 -8.36 7.59
CA GLY A 14 -11.24 -7.61 6.36
C GLY A 14 -11.81 -8.31 5.14
N ALA A 15 -11.66 -9.62 5.07
CA ALA A 15 -12.22 -10.42 3.97
C ALA A 15 -13.75 -10.35 3.97
N ARG A 16 -14.37 -10.48 5.15
CA ARG A 16 -15.83 -10.37 5.26
C ARG A 16 -16.32 -8.98 4.84
N THR A 17 -15.67 -7.95 5.32
CA THR A 17 -16.03 -6.56 4.98
C THR A 17 -15.94 -6.33 3.47
N LEU A 18 -14.88 -6.79 2.85
CA LEU A 18 -14.68 -6.60 1.41
C LEU A 18 -15.71 -7.38 0.60
N LYS A 19 -16.04 -8.60 1.03
CA LYS A 19 -17.06 -9.41 0.37
C LYS A 19 -18.43 -8.73 0.41
N GLU A 20 -18.78 -8.14 1.55
CA GLU A 20 -20.06 -7.47 1.72
C GLU A 20 -20.10 -6.10 1.04
N ASN A 21 -18.97 -5.39 1.02
CA ASN A 21 -18.89 -4.05 0.45
C ASN A 21 -17.59 -3.88 -0.35
N PRO A 22 -17.56 -4.34 -1.61
CA PRO A 22 -16.34 -4.22 -2.43
C PRO A 22 -15.85 -2.79 -2.63
N LYS A 23 -16.75 -1.80 -2.54
CA LYS A 23 -16.39 -0.39 -2.68
C LYS A 23 -15.47 0.10 -1.56
N ARG A 24 -15.37 -0.64 -0.46
CA ARG A 24 -14.50 -0.28 0.66
C ARG A 24 -13.04 -0.11 0.23
N LEU A 25 -12.59 -0.89 -0.74
CA LEU A 25 -11.22 -0.78 -1.25
C LEU A 25 -10.95 0.61 -1.84
N GLN A 26 -11.89 1.12 -2.63
CA GLN A 26 -11.79 2.46 -3.23
C GLN A 26 -11.87 3.55 -2.18
N GLU A 27 -12.71 3.36 -1.17
CA GLU A 27 -12.82 4.30 -0.05
C GLU A 27 -11.51 4.44 0.70
N VAL A 28 -10.85 3.30 0.96
CA VAL A 28 -9.55 3.29 1.63
C VAL A 28 -8.50 4.01 0.79
N ASN A 29 -8.50 3.80 -0.52
CA ASN A 29 -7.57 4.50 -1.41
C ASN A 29 -7.73 6.02 -1.33
N LYS A 30 -8.97 6.50 -1.22
CA LYS A 30 -9.23 7.94 -1.03
C LYS A 30 -8.74 8.44 0.32
N GLU A 31 -8.86 7.63 1.37
CA GLU A 31 -8.33 7.98 2.68
C GLU A 31 -6.80 8.12 2.64
N ILE A 32 -6.14 7.22 1.93
CA ILE A 32 -4.68 7.29 1.74
C ILE A 32 -4.29 8.61 1.09
N GLU A 33 -5.05 9.07 0.10
CA GLU A 33 -4.81 10.37 -0.54
C GLU A 33 -4.89 11.53 0.44
N ARG A 34 -5.80 11.47 1.40
CA ARG A 34 -5.93 12.53 2.41
C ARG A 34 -4.72 12.64 3.31
N PHE A 35 -3.97 11.55 3.48
CA PHE A 35 -2.72 11.57 4.23
C PHE A 35 -1.53 12.09 3.41
N GLY A 36 -1.73 12.36 2.12
CA GLY A 36 -0.68 12.89 1.27
C GLY A 36 0.02 11.85 0.41
N ALA A 37 -0.49 10.63 0.36
CA ALA A 37 0.04 9.57 -0.48
C ALA A 37 -0.93 9.30 -1.64
N LYS A 38 -0.42 8.71 -2.72
CA LYS A 38 -1.22 8.42 -3.90
C LYS A 38 -1.00 6.99 -4.35
N VAL A 39 -2.08 6.22 -4.46
CA VAL A 39 -2.03 4.88 -5.02
C VAL A 39 -2.02 5.03 -6.55
N THR A 40 -0.90 4.67 -7.17
CA THR A 40 -0.74 4.80 -8.63
C THR A 40 -1.09 3.51 -9.36
N ALA A 41 -1.00 2.37 -8.70
CA ALA A 41 -1.40 1.09 -9.26
C ALA A 41 -1.75 0.15 -8.11
N GLN A 42 -2.68 -0.76 -8.35
CA GLN A 42 -3.10 -1.69 -7.32
C GLN A 42 -3.56 -2.98 -8.00
N TYR A 43 -3.13 -4.11 -7.46
CA TYR A 43 -3.45 -5.43 -7.98
C TYR A 43 -3.94 -6.33 -6.87
N ALA A 44 -4.98 -7.10 -7.15
CA ALA A 44 -5.37 -8.24 -6.32
C ALA A 44 -4.53 -9.43 -6.77
N VAL A 45 -3.96 -10.14 -5.82
CA VAL A 45 -3.05 -11.26 -6.10
C VAL A 45 -3.43 -12.48 -5.29
N LEU A 46 -2.86 -13.62 -5.66
CA LEU A 46 -3.03 -14.87 -4.93
C LEU A 46 -1.70 -15.23 -4.29
N GLY A 47 -1.75 -15.96 -3.19
CA GLY A 47 -0.56 -16.39 -2.47
C GLY A 47 -0.51 -15.79 -1.07
N PRO A 48 0.69 -15.48 -0.54
CA PRO A 48 0.81 -14.98 0.83
C PRO A 48 0.26 -13.59 1.04
N TYR A 49 0.02 -12.82 -0.04
CA TYR A 49 -0.57 -11.48 0.03
C TYR A 49 -1.83 -11.45 -0.79
N ASP A 50 -2.72 -10.51 -0.46
CA ASP A 50 -3.99 -10.33 -1.16
C ASP A 50 -3.96 -9.17 -2.13
N PHE A 51 -3.20 -8.11 -1.79
CA PHE A 51 -3.07 -6.93 -2.67
C PHE A 51 -1.64 -6.45 -2.72
N VAL A 52 -1.26 -5.95 -3.89
CA VAL A 52 -0.01 -5.23 -4.12
C VAL A 52 -0.40 -3.82 -4.56
N SER A 53 0.03 -2.81 -3.82
CA SER A 53 -0.26 -1.42 -4.15
C SER A 53 1.04 -0.66 -4.35
N ILE A 54 1.12 0.07 -5.45
CA ILE A 54 2.23 0.97 -5.74
C ILE A 54 1.78 2.36 -5.31
N VAL A 55 2.54 2.99 -4.41
CA VAL A 55 2.14 4.24 -3.77
C VAL A 55 3.26 5.26 -3.88
N GLU A 56 2.92 6.48 -4.28
CA GLU A 56 3.83 7.62 -4.20
C GLU A 56 3.53 8.39 -2.91
N CYS A 57 4.57 8.75 -2.19
CA CYS A 57 4.44 9.38 -0.88
C CYS A 57 5.67 10.24 -0.61
N PRO A 58 5.53 11.41 0.03
CA PRO A 58 6.66 12.33 0.19
C PRO A 58 7.83 11.77 1.00
N ASP A 59 7.57 10.98 2.03
CA ASP A 59 8.59 10.53 2.96
C ASP A 59 8.17 9.31 3.75
N ASN A 60 9.13 8.75 4.47
CA ASN A 60 8.90 7.56 5.29
C ASN A 60 7.93 7.83 6.43
N GLU A 61 7.97 9.02 7.00
CA GLU A 61 7.08 9.38 8.11
C GLU A 61 5.62 9.33 7.68
N THR A 62 5.32 9.83 6.50
CA THR A 62 3.95 9.83 5.98
C THR A 62 3.46 8.42 5.70
N ILE A 63 4.28 7.58 5.04
CA ILE A 63 3.84 6.21 4.73
C ILE A 63 3.73 5.36 5.99
N ALA A 64 4.59 5.59 6.99
CA ALA A 64 4.49 4.92 8.28
C ALA A 64 3.16 5.26 8.97
N ARG A 65 2.75 6.51 8.91
CA ARG A 65 1.47 6.94 9.46
C ARG A 65 0.30 6.27 8.75
N VAL A 66 0.35 6.18 7.43
CA VAL A 66 -0.66 5.47 6.64
C VAL A 66 -0.73 4.01 7.07
N ALA A 67 0.43 3.36 7.20
CA ALA A 67 0.49 1.94 7.57
C ALA A 67 -0.14 1.69 8.95
N VAL A 68 0.17 2.53 9.94
CA VAL A 68 -0.40 2.40 11.27
C VAL A 68 -1.90 2.66 11.25
N GLU A 69 -2.33 3.70 10.55
CA GLU A 69 -3.75 4.04 10.45
C GLU A 69 -4.57 2.89 9.87
N LEU A 70 -4.10 2.30 8.77
CA LEU A 70 -4.82 1.20 8.14
C LEU A 70 -4.76 -0.07 8.99
N SER A 71 -3.62 -0.37 9.59
CA SER A 71 -3.45 -1.58 10.41
C SER A 71 -4.26 -1.51 11.69
N SER A 72 -4.48 -0.32 12.24
CA SER A 72 -5.20 -0.14 13.50
C SER A 72 -6.67 -0.54 13.42
N ARG A 73 -7.22 -0.66 12.22
CA ARG A 73 -8.62 -1.01 12.00
C ARG A 73 -8.89 -2.50 12.08
N GLY A 74 -7.84 -3.32 12.10
CA GLY A 74 -7.98 -4.77 12.22
C GLY A 74 -8.39 -5.50 10.95
N SER A 75 -8.49 -4.80 9.81
CA SER A 75 -8.93 -5.39 8.55
C SER A 75 -7.79 -5.88 7.67
N VAL A 76 -6.59 -5.29 7.81
CA VAL A 76 -5.43 -5.63 7.00
C VAL A 76 -4.16 -5.64 7.83
N ARG A 77 -3.19 -6.41 7.34
CA ARG A 77 -1.79 -6.33 7.76
C ARG A 77 -0.99 -5.85 6.58
N LEU A 78 -0.04 -4.96 6.82
CA LEU A 78 0.75 -4.34 5.76
C LEU A 78 2.23 -4.63 5.92
N LEU A 79 2.87 -4.91 4.79
CA LEU A 79 4.32 -4.88 4.66
C LEU A 79 4.64 -3.74 3.72
N THR A 80 5.41 -2.77 4.17
CA THR A 80 5.74 -1.56 3.41
C THR A 80 7.19 -1.61 2.96
N LEU A 81 7.41 -1.51 1.66
CA LEU A 81 8.74 -1.60 1.06
C LEU A 81 9.06 -0.28 0.35
N PRO A 82 10.09 0.46 0.80
CA PRO A 82 10.62 1.54 -0.04
C PRO A 82 11.14 0.94 -1.33
N ALA A 83 10.84 1.58 -2.44
CA ALA A 83 11.18 1.05 -3.76
C ALA A 83 11.77 2.15 -4.63
N MET A 84 12.56 1.74 -5.62
CA MET A 84 13.11 2.66 -6.61
C MET A 84 12.99 2.02 -7.99
N PRO A 85 12.81 2.83 -9.04
CA PRO A 85 12.84 2.29 -10.39
C PRO A 85 14.18 1.59 -10.66
N VAL A 86 14.14 0.47 -11.35
CA VAL A 86 15.34 -0.30 -11.65
C VAL A 86 16.36 0.53 -12.40
N ALA A 87 15.91 1.44 -13.29
CA ALA A 87 16.81 2.33 -14.02
C ALA A 87 17.67 3.19 -13.08
N ASN A 88 17.07 3.69 -11.97
CA ASN A 88 17.80 4.46 -10.97
C ASN A 88 18.84 3.61 -10.24
N PHE A 89 18.44 2.40 -9.89
CA PHE A 89 19.31 1.44 -9.25
C PHE A 89 20.53 1.13 -10.12
N VAL A 90 20.29 0.83 -11.41
CA VAL A 90 21.37 0.51 -12.36
C VAL A 90 22.32 1.69 -12.53
N ARG A 91 21.80 2.92 -12.65
CA ARG A 91 22.65 4.11 -12.77
C ARG A 91 23.58 4.27 -11.58
N ASN A 92 23.09 4.03 -10.38
CA ASN A 92 23.90 4.19 -9.17
C ASN A 92 25.03 3.16 -9.09
N LEU A 93 24.88 2.01 -9.75
CA LEU A 93 25.93 0.99 -9.76
C LEU A 93 27.12 1.37 -10.65
N LYS A 94 26.93 2.32 -11.56
CA LYS A 94 27.97 2.72 -12.52
C LYS A 94 28.89 3.82 -12.00
N SER A 95 28.57 4.48 -10.93
CA SER A 95 29.33 5.60 -10.41
C SER A 95 30.50 5.20 -9.53
#